data_6974c5e584268341ac3a047f4474fe03
#
_entry.id   6974c5e584268341ac3a047f4474fe03
#
_cell.length_a   1.000
_cell.length_b   1.000
_cell.length_c   1.000
_cell.angle_alpha   90.00
_cell.angle_beta   90.00
_cell.angle_gamma   90.00
#
_symmetry.space_group_name_H-M   'P 1'
#
loop_
_entity.id
_entity.type
_entity.pdbx_description
1 polymer ?
#
loop_
_entity_poly.entity_id
_entity_poly.type
_entity_poly.pdbx_seq_one_letter_code
_entity_poly.pdbx_strand_id
1 'polypeptide(L)'
;MGGDSGTGAAAAVRLAEGAALREAVGTADPAAWAALDAGVREIAPDQDAYRWLPAWERTEAGRALAEALTGGSDARPLAEGWLALGLCHRQGRIRAAALQRAAARPELLPLMVVRCSDWAPPVREDARRLLAEVLDAESAVRLMALILRIGRRDRGEFVTDLATRLLRAAPRDTLAPLYTDADRTVRRYAYRLAVEEGHLSPAELARAAARDTDTVIQSRCADAALAGLAQRDASGQAGLASGAVAGRDAYDDVLEPLLGARGAQARAAGVTALRRAGRSGRAAGFLGDRAAVVRACARYVLRQAGGDPLAWYRERCAAGGPALPAGAVSGLAECGERADAELLWALTSHAVAAVRARAVAGLRALDVTDVARMRELLDDPAPGVVREAALALLPCARMLDERWLMRRLATERPRQVRVSAFLLLNAHEGLVRLRAAVALIDDPDDRLRYRARQSVQRWRPTADVPRGSAEVGELLDRARLLDPYTVHRRKWEAGIKV
;
A
#
# COMPACT_ATOMS: atom_id res chain seq x y z
N MET A 1 4.98 7.23 15.76
CA MET A 1 5.60 8.52 15.38
C MET A 1 6.77 8.95 16.29
N GLY A 2 7.42 8.06 17.01
CA GLY A 2 8.49 8.38 17.99
C GLY A 2 9.93 8.14 17.53
N GLY A 3 10.16 7.59 16.34
CA GLY A 3 11.53 7.25 15.87
C GLY A 3 12.27 8.37 15.13
N ASP A 4 11.56 9.37 14.62
CA ASP A 4 12.14 10.41 13.75
C ASP A 4 12.73 11.59 14.54
N SER A 5 12.21 11.89 15.73
CA SER A 5 12.63 13.05 16.54
C SER A 5 14.03 12.88 17.14
N GLY A 6 14.37 11.70 17.64
CA GLY A 6 15.67 11.43 18.25
C GLY A 6 16.86 11.60 17.28
N THR A 7 16.66 11.27 15.99
CA THR A 7 17.67 11.47 14.95
C THR A 7 17.88 12.96 14.64
N GLY A 8 16.81 13.76 14.64
CA GLY A 8 16.87 15.20 14.42
C GLY A 8 17.54 15.97 15.55
N ALA A 9 17.27 15.62 16.79
CA ALA A 9 17.94 16.22 17.95
C ALA A 9 19.45 15.92 17.98
N ALA A 10 19.83 14.67 17.65
CA ALA A 10 21.25 14.31 17.53
C ALA A 10 21.94 15.07 16.38
N ALA A 11 21.25 15.27 15.25
CA ALA A 11 21.77 16.08 14.14
C ALA A 11 21.96 17.55 14.58
N ALA A 12 21.03 18.12 15.35
CA ALA A 12 21.14 19.48 15.85
C ALA A 12 22.37 19.66 16.75
N VAL A 13 22.69 18.71 17.63
CA VAL A 13 23.88 18.74 18.46
C VAL A 13 25.14 18.72 17.62
N ARG A 14 25.26 17.79 16.65
CA ARG A 14 26.42 17.72 15.75
C ARG A 14 26.63 19.01 14.95
N LEU A 15 25.55 19.64 14.46
CA LEU A 15 25.62 20.92 13.76
C LEU A 15 26.11 22.04 14.68
N ALA A 16 25.70 22.07 15.95
CA ALA A 16 26.16 23.03 16.94
C ALA A 16 27.65 22.85 17.23
N GLU A 17 28.15 21.62 17.24
CA GLU A 17 29.57 21.26 17.45
C GLU A 17 30.42 21.48 16.19
N GLY A 18 29.85 21.96 15.10
CA GLY A 18 30.56 22.34 13.88
C GLY A 18 30.63 21.28 12.78
N ALA A 19 29.86 20.19 12.88
CA ALA A 19 29.78 19.21 11.82
C ALA A 19 29.21 19.84 10.54
N ALA A 20 29.68 19.37 9.39
CA ALA A 20 29.14 19.81 8.09
C ALA A 20 27.68 19.38 7.93
N LEU A 21 26.86 20.22 7.28
CA LEU A 21 25.43 20.00 7.13
C LEU A 21 25.13 18.62 6.50
N ARG A 22 25.84 18.26 5.44
CA ARG A 22 25.71 16.96 4.75
C ARG A 22 26.06 15.73 5.61
N GLU A 23 26.91 15.92 6.63
CA GLU A 23 27.33 14.84 7.52
C GLU A 23 26.35 14.67 8.70
N ALA A 24 25.77 15.80 9.13
CA ALA A 24 24.82 15.81 10.23
C ALA A 24 23.41 15.42 9.80
N VAL A 25 23.02 15.71 8.54
CA VAL A 25 21.69 15.46 8.00
C VAL A 25 21.82 14.58 6.76
N GLY A 26 21.03 13.54 6.67
CA GLY A 26 20.90 12.74 5.43
C GLY A 26 20.25 13.56 4.33
N THR A 27 21.03 14.40 3.65
CA THR A 27 20.50 15.44 2.73
C THR A 27 19.71 14.90 1.55
N ALA A 28 19.87 13.62 1.22
CA ALA A 28 19.10 12.93 0.18
C ALA A 28 17.70 12.49 0.67
N ASP A 29 17.47 12.41 1.98
CA ASP A 29 16.18 11.99 2.55
C ASP A 29 15.32 13.20 2.92
N PRO A 30 14.17 13.40 2.26
CA PRO A 30 13.22 14.46 2.61
C PRO A 30 12.73 14.40 4.06
N ALA A 31 12.71 13.20 4.66
CA ALA A 31 12.31 13.03 6.06
C ALA A 31 13.35 13.62 7.02
N ALA A 32 14.64 13.53 6.67
CA ALA A 32 15.72 14.05 7.52
C ALA A 32 15.62 15.57 7.74
N TRP A 33 15.22 16.33 6.74
CA TRP A 33 15.00 17.77 6.87
C TRP A 33 13.83 18.11 7.79
N ALA A 34 12.74 17.35 7.70
CA ALA A 34 11.60 17.51 8.59
C ALA A 34 11.93 17.06 10.03
N ALA A 35 12.75 16.01 10.17
CA ALA A 35 13.24 15.54 11.46
C ALA A 35 14.19 16.55 12.12
N LEU A 36 15.08 17.17 11.34
CA LEU A 36 15.92 18.27 11.83
C LEU A 36 15.08 19.43 12.37
N ASP A 37 14.08 19.87 11.58
CA ASP A 37 13.19 20.97 11.98
C ASP A 37 12.44 20.67 13.29
N ALA A 38 12.02 19.43 13.50
CA ALA A 38 11.40 18.99 14.74
C ALA A 38 12.41 18.87 15.88
N GLY A 39 13.54 18.21 15.63
CA GLY A 39 14.56 17.89 16.63
C GLY A 39 15.29 19.12 17.20
N VAL A 40 15.48 20.16 16.38
CA VAL A 40 16.05 21.44 16.85
C VAL A 40 15.19 22.07 17.97
N ARG A 41 13.89 21.79 17.99
CA ARG A 41 12.94 22.33 18.98
C ARG A 41 12.64 21.34 20.11
N GLU A 42 13.14 20.12 20.02
CA GLU A 42 12.86 19.07 20.98
C GLU A 42 13.53 19.37 22.33
N ILE A 43 12.70 19.45 23.36
CA ILE A 43 13.14 19.61 24.73
C ILE A 43 13.19 18.20 25.32
N ALA A 44 14.40 17.68 25.53
CA ALA A 44 14.57 16.42 26.25
C ALA A 44 14.12 16.59 27.71
N PRO A 45 13.34 15.65 28.26
CA PRO A 45 13.05 15.65 29.69
C PRO A 45 14.37 15.44 30.44
N ASP A 46 14.88 16.48 31.07
CA ASP A 46 16.07 16.42 31.91
C ASP A 46 15.66 16.27 33.36
N GLN A 47 16.44 15.54 34.14
CA GLN A 47 16.20 15.35 35.58
C GLN A 47 16.34 16.65 36.40
N ASP A 48 16.97 17.67 35.81
CA ASP A 48 17.06 19.03 36.41
C ASP A 48 15.88 19.89 35.97
N ALA A 49 14.89 20.02 36.83
CA ALA A 49 13.55 20.61 36.62
C ALA A 49 13.51 22.09 36.15
N TYR A 50 14.60 22.74 35.81
CA TYR A 50 14.64 24.16 35.49
C TYR A 50 15.21 24.55 34.12
N ARG A 51 15.54 23.62 33.22
CA ARG A 51 16.11 23.94 31.89
C ARG A 51 15.27 23.47 30.74
N TRP A 52 14.29 24.28 30.34
CA TRP A 52 13.41 24.12 29.16
C TRP A 52 14.14 24.52 27.87
N LEU A 53 15.39 24.09 27.65
CA LEU A 53 16.16 24.39 26.47
C LEU A 53 16.52 23.08 25.72
N PRO A 54 16.45 23.08 24.39
CA PRO A 54 16.99 21.99 23.58
C PRO A 54 18.47 21.70 23.93
N ALA A 55 18.89 20.45 23.79
CA ALA A 55 20.22 20.01 24.14
C ALA A 55 21.32 20.84 23.44
N TRP A 56 21.15 21.15 22.17
CA TRP A 56 22.10 21.94 21.38
C TRP A 56 22.18 23.42 21.83
N GLU A 57 21.10 24.03 22.31
CA GLU A 57 21.11 25.41 22.84
C GLU A 57 21.87 25.53 24.17
N ARG A 58 22.12 24.41 24.87
CA ARG A 58 22.90 24.37 26.10
C ARG A 58 24.40 24.43 25.85
N THR A 59 24.84 24.17 24.63
CA THR A 59 26.26 24.30 24.23
C THR A 59 26.66 25.77 24.16
N GLU A 60 27.96 26.05 24.27
CA GLU A 60 28.48 27.41 24.09
C GLU A 60 28.17 27.95 22.69
N ALA A 61 28.35 27.12 21.67
CA ALA A 61 28.01 27.44 20.27
C ALA A 61 26.53 27.76 20.06
N GLY A 62 25.62 27.04 20.72
CA GLY A 62 24.18 27.29 20.64
C GLY A 62 23.76 28.64 21.23
N ARG A 63 24.42 29.06 22.33
CA ARG A 63 24.22 30.38 22.93
C ARG A 63 24.75 31.50 22.03
N ALA A 64 25.97 31.34 21.51
CA ALA A 64 26.60 32.29 20.60
C ALA A 64 25.79 32.47 19.28
N LEU A 65 25.09 31.43 18.80
CA LEU A 65 24.28 31.50 17.60
C LEU A 65 23.15 32.55 17.69
N ALA A 66 22.42 32.54 18.80
CA ALA A 66 21.33 33.52 19.00
C ALA A 66 21.84 34.96 18.98
N GLU A 67 22.98 35.22 19.64
CA GLU A 67 23.63 36.52 19.63
C GLU A 67 24.14 36.90 18.23
N ALA A 68 24.80 35.96 17.51
CA ALA A 68 25.33 36.19 16.17
C ALA A 68 24.24 36.45 15.12
N LEU A 69 23.03 35.90 15.29
CA LEU A 69 21.89 36.12 14.38
C LEU A 69 21.13 37.42 14.70
N THR A 70 21.14 37.88 15.95
CA THR A 70 20.37 39.06 16.38
C THR A 70 21.24 40.30 16.59
N GLY A 71 22.54 40.14 16.69
CA GLY A 71 23.54 41.24 16.77
C GLY A 71 23.72 41.91 15.42
N GLY A 72 24.01 43.24 15.45
CA GLY A 72 24.01 44.09 14.26
C GLY A 72 25.04 43.76 13.19
N SER A 73 25.09 44.61 12.19
CA SER A 73 25.56 44.50 10.81
C SER A 73 26.99 44.02 10.49
N ASP A 74 27.86 43.83 11.47
CA ASP A 74 29.25 43.36 11.27
C ASP A 74 29.44 41.84 11.43
N ALA A 75 28.40 41.09 11.20
CA ALA A 75 28.38 39.65 11.46
C ALA A 75 29.27 38.88 10.48
N ARG A 76 30.30 38.24 11.00
CA ARG A 76 31.06 37.16 10.36
C ARG A 76 30.18 36.22 9.55
N PRO A 77 30.63 35.74 8.38
CA PRO A 77 29.87 34.74 7.66
C PRO A 77 29.63 33.49 8.53
N LEU A 78 28.36 33.19 8.79
CA LEU A 78 27.98 32.03 9.58
C LEU A 78 28.13 30.74 8.76
N ALA A 79 28.59 29.69 9.43
CA ALA A 79 28.64 28.36 8.80
C ALA A 79 27.23 27.84 8.47
N GLU A 80 27.13 27.01 7.46
CA GLU A 80 25.84 26.45 6.98
C GLU A 80 25.09 25.72 8.09
N GLY A 81 25.81 24.94 8.92
CA GLY A 81 25.21 24.25 10.07
C GLY A 81 24.53 25.19 11.04
N TRP A 82 25.14 26.34 11.31
CA TRP A 82 24.58 27.35 12.19
C TRP A 82 23.38 28.04 11.60
N LEU A 83 23.39 28.32 10.28
CA LEU A 83 22.20 28.84 9.59
C LEU A 83 21.08 27.82 9.57
N ALA A 84 21.38 26.52 9.41
CA ALA A 84 20.39 25.45 9.47
C ALA A 84 19.70 25.38 10.85
N LEU A 85 20.49 25.48 11.94
CA LEU A 85 19.94 25.57 13.30
C LEU A 85 19.09 26.83 13.50
N GLY A 86 19.56 27.98 13.00
CA GLY A 86 18.83 29.24 13.04
C GLY A 86 17.49 29.17 12.30
N LEU A 87 17.47 28.57 11.11
CA LEU A 87 16.25 28.34 10.34
C LEU A 87 15.23 27.45 11.06
N CYS A 88 15.68 26.53 11.91
CA CYS A 88 14.82 25.63 12.68
C CYS A 88 14.53 26.12 14.10
N HIS A 89 15.10 27.24 14.53
CA HIS A 89 15.02 27.73 15.89
C HIS A 89 13.58 27.96 16.37
N ARG A 90 13.33 27.75 17.69
CA ARG A 90 11.99 27.95 18.29
C ARG A 90 11.51 29.41 18.24
N GLN A 91 12.42 30.39 18.32
CA GLN A 91 12.09 31.82 18.27
C GLN A 91 11.96 32.31 16.83
N GLY A 92 10.81 32.89 16.47
CA GLY A 92 10.54 33.38 15.12
C GLY A 92 11.51 34.46 14.63
N ARG A 93 11.97 35.35 15.52
CA ARG A 93 12.96 36.39 15.18
C ARG A 93 14.29 35.80 14.68
N ILE A 94 14.76 34.74 15.34
CA ILE A 94 16.00 34.05 14.93
C ILE A 94 15.79 33.35 13.58
N ARG A 95 14.63 32.70 13.36
CA ARG A 95 14.31 32.11 12.06
C ARG A 95 14.25 33.14 10.93
N ALA A 96 13.65 34.32 11.19
CA ALA A 96 13.61 35.41 10.23
C ALA A 96 15.01 35.94 9.87
N ALA A 97 15.86 36.17 10.87
CA ALA A 97 17.24 36.60 10.66
C ALA A 97 18.08 35.57 9.89
N ALA A 98 17.91 34.28 10.21
CA ALA A 98 18.58 33.18 9.50
C ALA A 98 18.11 33.10 8.03
N LEU A 99 16.82 33.29 7.75
CA LEU A 99 16.27 33.28 6.39
C LEU A 99 16.94 34.30 5.47
N GLN A 100 17.12 35.53 5.90
CA GLN A 100 17.76 36.59 5.10
C GLN A 100 19.19 36.22 4.72
N ARG A 101 19.92 35.51 5.59
CA ARG A 101 21.30 35.07 5.35
C ARG A 101 21.38 33.74 4.59
N ALA A 102 20.32 32.95 4.57
CA ALA A 102 20.25 31.66 3.90
C ALA A 102 19.92 31.79 2.40
N ALA A 103 19.35 32.89 1.96
CA ALA A 103 18.86 33.06 0.57
C ALA A 103 19.93 32.82 -0.50
N ALA A 104 21.19 33.15 -0.21
CA ALA A 104 22.33 32.94 -1.11
C ALA A 104 23.01 31.56 -0.98
N ARG A 105 22.42 30.64 -0.21
CA ARG A 105 23.00 29.32 0.09
C ARG A 105 22.12 28.19 -0.45
N PRO A 106 22.43 27.60 -1.60
CA PRO A 106 21.62 26.53 -2.21
C PRO A 106 21.43 25.32 -1.31
N GLU A 107 22.39 25.02 -0.44
CA GLU A 107 22.36 23.89 0.52
C GLU A 107 21.25 24.04 1.56
N LEU A 108 20.77 25.27 1.80
CA LEU A 108 19.72 25.57 2.76
C LEU A 108 18.32 25.69 2.13
N LEU A 109 18.19 25.58 0.80
CA LEU A 109 16.90 25.57 0.11
C LEU A 109 15.88 24.58 0.71
N PRO A 110 16.26 23.35 1.14
CA PRO A 110 15.31 22.44 1.77
C PRO A 110 14.66 23.03 3.03
N LEU A 111 15.42 23.76 3.87
CA LEU A 111 14.88 24.39 5.07
C LEU A 111 14.04 25.63 4.73
N MET A 112 14.35 26.35 3.65
CA MET A 112 13.50 27.43 3.17
C MET A 112 12.13 26.89 2.70
N VAL A 113 12.10 25.74 2.01
CA VAL A 113 10.87 25.02 1.66
C VAL A 113 10.07 24.70 2.93
N VAL A 114 10.73 24.20 3.99
CA VAL A 114 10.06 23.92 5.27
C VAL A 114 9.48 25.19 5.90
N ARG A 115 10.18 26.33 5.82
CA ARG A 115 9.75 27.63 6.39
C ARG A 115 8.54 28.24 5.65
N CYS A 116 8.28 27.87 4.40
CA CYS A 116 7.08 28.33 3.69
C CYS A 116 5.76 27.88 4.32
N SER A 117 5.78 26.90 5.22
CA SER A 117 4.64 26.49 6.06
C SER A 117 4.77 26.93 7.54
N ASP A 118 5.65 27.87 7.84
CA ASP A 118 5.90 28.32 9.22
C ASP A 118 4.62 28.88 9.87
N TRP A 119 4.44 28.60 11.15
CA TRP A 119 3.28 29.07 11.91
C TRP A 119 3.30 30.61 12.11
N ALA A 120 4.52 31.22 12.20
CA ALA A 120 4.68 32.67 12.34
C ALA A 120 4.52 33.35 10.97
N PRO A 121 3.50 34.23 10.78
CA PRO A 121 3.24 34.85 9.48
C PRO A 121 4.46 35.57 8.88
N PRO A 122 5.23 36.41 9.62
CA PRO A 122 6.37 37.13 9.02
C PRO A 122 7.44 36.17 8.48
N VAL A 123 7.76 35.11 9.21
CA VAL A 123 8.75 34.09 8.78
C VAL A 123 8.25 33.37 7.53
N ARG A 124 6.98 33.01 7.51
CA ARG A 124 6.35 32.32 6.37
C ARG A 124 6.33 33.17 5.11
N GLU A 125 5.96 34.43 5.23
CA GLU A 125 5.86 35.39 4.11
C GLU A 125 7.24 35.67 3.53
N ASP A 126 8.24 35.93 4.37
CA ASP A 126 9.62 36.10 3.94
C ASP A 126 10.17 34.83 3.27
N ALA A 127 9.91 33.66 3.84
CA ALA A 127 10.34 32.40 3.24
C ALA A 127 9.74 32.19 1.85
N ARG A 128 8.45 32.49 1.69
CA ARG A 128 7.74 32.39 0.41
C ARG A 128 8.30 33.36 -0.64
N ARG A 129 8.54 34.59 -0.24
CA ARG A 129 9.13 35.62 -1.11
C ARG A 129 10.51 35.20 -1.57
N LEU A 130 11.42 34.89 -0.63
CA LEU A 130 12.81 34.51 -0.93
C LEU A 130 12.87 33.21 -1.74
N LEU A 131 12.05 32.19 -1.40
CA LEU A 131 12.03 30.95 -2.16
C LEU A 131 11.57 31.18 -3.61
N ALA A 132 10.60 32.08 -3.83
CA ALA A 132 10.15 32.40 -5.18
C ALA A 132 11.23 33.08 -6.03
N GLU A 133 12.20 33.76 -5.41
CA GLU A 133 13.31 34.42 -6.10
C GLU A 133 14.44 33.44 -6.46
N VAL A 134 14.65 32.36 -5.65
CA VAL A 134 15.84 31.51 -5.78
C VAL A 134 15.56 30.09 -6.25
N LEU A 135 14.29 29.62 -6.19
CA LEU A 135 13.95 28.28 -6.63
C LEU A 135 13.81 28.23 -8.14
N ASP A 136 14.63 27.39 -8.78
CA ASP A 136 14.52 27.06 -10.19
C ASP A 136 13.88 25.66 -10.42
N ALA A 137 13.63 25.33 -11.68
CA ALA A 137 13.00 24.07 -12.04
C ALA A 137 13.85 22.84 -11.69
N GLU A 138 15.18 22.92 -11.81
CA GLU A 138 16.07 21.81 -11.46
C GLU A 138 16.10 21.57 -9.97
N SER A 139 16.16 22.63 -9.17
CA SER A 139 16.08 22.56 -7.71
C SER A 139 14.72 22.06 -7.26
N ALA A 140 13.64 22.49 -7.93
CA ALA A 140 12.28 21.98 -7.67
C ALA A 140 12.19 20.47 -7.92
N VAL A 141 12.81 19.96 -9.00
CA VAL A 141 12.90 18.51 -9.28
C VAL A 141 13.65 17.79 -8.14
N ARG A 142 14.84 18.26 -7.76
CA ARG A 142 15.63 17.66 -6.68
C ARG A 142 14.89 17.65 -5.34
N LEU A 143 14.11 18.68 -5.05
CA LEU A 143 13.39 18.85 -3.80
C LEU A 143 11.94 18.36 -3.85
N MET A 144 11.48 17.76 -4.95
CA MET A 144 10.07 17.45 -5.17
C MET A 144 9.47 16.59 -4.05
N ALA A 145 10.17 15.58 -3.56
CA ALA A 145 9.69 14.75 -2.47
C ALA A 145 9.46 15.57 -1.17
N LEU A 146 10.36 16.50 -0.85
CA LEU A 146 10.21 17.41 0.29
C LEU A 146 9.07 18.41 0.03
N ILE A 147 8.99 19.00 -1.15
CA ILE A 147 7.94 19.94 -1.54
C ILE A 147 6.57 19.29 -1.38
N LEU A 148 6.38 18.08 -1.87
CA LEU A 148 5.11 17.34 -1.72
C LEU A 148 4.82 16.95 -0.26
N ARG A 149 5.84 16.70 0.55
CA ARG A 149 5.68 16.44 1.98
C ARG A 149 5.26 17.70 2.73
N ILE A 150 5.88 18.85 2.44
CA ILE A 150 5.53 20.13 3.06
C ILE A 150 4.18 20.64 2.56
N GLY A 151 3.87 20.45 1.28
CA GLY A 151 2.58 20.82 0.69
C GLY A 151 1.36 20.18 1.36
N ARG A 152 1.56 19.07 2.09
CA ARG A 152 0.50 18.42 2.89
C ARG A 152 0.30 19.02 4.27
N ARG A 153 1.20 19.91 4.71
CA ARG A 153 1.06 20.60 5.99
C ARG A 153 0.01 21.71 5.88
N ASP A 154 -0.53 22.08 7.03
CA ASP A 154 -1.31 23.31 7.10
C ASP A 154 -0.49 24.48 6.55
N ARG A 155 -1.08 25.28 5.65
CA ARG A 155 -0.42 26.40 4.95
C ARG A 155 0.75 25.99 4.04
N GLY A 156 0.83 24.73 3.62
CA GLY A 156 1.93 24.19 2.80
C GLY A 156 1.73 24.29 1.29
N GLU A 157 0.53 24.63 0.82
CA GLU A 157 0.16 24.64 -0.62
C GLU A 157 1.07 25.50 -1.48
N PHE A 158 1.54 26.63 -0.97
CA PHE A 158 2.39 27.58 -1.71
C PHE A 158 3.59 26.92 -2.39
N VAL A 159 4.30 26.04 -1.69
CA VAL A 159 5.52 25.42 -2.25
C VAL A 159 5.20 24.47 -3.40
N THR A 160 4.08 23.75 -3.30
CA THR A 160 3.62 22.88 -4.39
C THR A 160 3.17 23.68 -5.61
N ASP A 161 2.48 24.79 -5.39
CA ASP A 161 2.01 25.66 -6.46
C ASP A 161 3.18 26.37 -7.15
N LEU A 162 4.18 26.86 -6.39
CA LEU A 162 5.40 27.45 -6.94
C LEU A 162 6.15 26.43 -7.80
N ALA A 163 6.43 25.24 -7.27
CA ALA A 163 7.11 24.18 -8.01
C ALA A 163 6.32 23.78 -9.27
N THR A 164 4.99 23.69 -9.18
CA THR A 164 4.13 23.36 -10.32
C THR A 164 4.23 24.43 -11.43
N ARG A 165 4.22 25.71 -11.08
CA ARG A 165 4.41 26.80 -12.07
C ARG A 165 5.76 26.73 -12.74
N LEU A 166 6.84 26.50 -11.98
CA LEU A 166 8.19 26.38 -12.51
C LEU A 166 8.31 25.18 -13.47
N LEU A 167 7.76 24.04 -13.09
CA LEU A 167 7.84 22.82 -13.91
C LEU A 167 6.95 22.88 -15.15
N ARG A 168 5.83 23.62 -15.12
CA ARG A 168 5.03 23.89 -16.33
C ARG A 168 5.75 24.74 -17.34
N ALA A 169 6.55 25.70 -16.88
CA ALA A 169 7.35 26.58 -17.75
C ALA A 169 8.66 25.94 -18.22
N ALA A 170 9.10 24.84 -17.62
CA ALA A 170 10.36 24.18 -17.92
C ALA A 170 10.26 23.26 -19.16
N PRO A 171 11.37 22.98 -19.86
CA PRO A 171 11.43 21.97 -20.90
C PRO A 171 10.91 20.60 -20.37
N ARG A 172 10.18 19.86 -21.22
CA ARG A 172 9.58 18.56 -20.83
C ARG A 172 10.59 17.57 -20.25
N ASP A 173 11.82 17.62 -20.71
CA ASP A 173 12.88 16.70 -20.27
C ASP A 173 13.34 16.96 -18.83
N THR A 174 13.06 18.14 -18.28
CA THR A 174 13.31 18.46 -16.86
C THR A 174 12.54 17.55 -15.92
N LEU A 175 11.37 17.04 -16.34
CA LEU A 175 10.56 16.11 -15.53
C LEU A 175 11.06 14.67 -15.58
N ALA A 176 11.96 14.31 -16.48
CA ALA A 176 12.38 12.92 -16.70
C ALA A 176 12.84 12.19 -15.41
N PRO A 177 13.63 12.80 -14.49
CA PRO A 177 14.02 12.15 -13.25
C PRO A 177 12.82 11.79 -12.35
N LEU A 178 11.75 12.61 -12.37
CA LEU A 178 10.58 12.40 -11.51
C LEU A 178 9.75 11.17 -11.91
N TYR A 179 9.80 10.73 -13.17
CA TYR A 179 9.07 9.53 -13.64
C TYR A 179 9.63 8.23 -13.08
N THR A 180 10.89 8.24 -12.65
CA THR A 180 11.58 7.05 -12.11
C THR A 180 11.94 7.18 -10.64
N ASP A 181 11.45 8.22 -9.97
CA ASP A 181 11.70 8.46 -8.55
C ASP A 181 11.23 7.27 -7.69
N ALA A 182 11.97 6.97 -6.63
CA ALA A 182 11.63 5.90 -5.70
C ALA A 182 10.30 6.18 -4.96
N ASP A 183 10.03 7.45 -4.64
CA ASP A 183 8.77 7.86 -4.00
C ASP A 183 7.62 7.87 -5.01
N ARG A 184 6.68 6.95 -4.83
CA ARG A 184 5.44 6.89 -5.62
C ARG A 184 4.67 8.21 -5.64
N THR A 185 4.79 9.05 -4.60
CA THR A 185 4.08 10.34 -4.54
C THR A 185 4.66 11.32 -5.55
N VAL A 186 5.99 11.31 -5.69
CA VAL A 186 6.71 12.08 -6.72
C VAL A 186 6.31 11.60 -8.11
N ARG A 187 6.35 10.28 -8.36
CA ARG A 187 5.94 9.73 -9.66
C ARG A 187 4.48 10.06 -10.00
N ARG A 188 3.55 9.93 -9.02
CA ARG A 188 2.13 10.31 -9.21
C ARG A 188 1.97 11.77 -9.59
N TYR A 189 2.74 12.64 -8.96
CA TYR A 189 2.77 14.06 -9.28
C TYR A 189 3.27 14.30 -10.71
N ALA A 190 4.41 13.71 -11.06
CA ALA A 190 5.03 13.86 -12.38
C ALA A 190 4.12 13.38 -13.51
N TYR A 191 3.53 12.19 -13.41
CA TYR A 191 2.61 11.67 -14.43
C TYR A 191 1.29 12.45 -14.48
N ARG A 192 0.82 13.00 -13.36
CA ARG A 192 -0.34 13.91 -13.39
C ARG A 192 -0.02 15.15 -14.20
N LEU A 193 1.10 15.82 -13.92
CA LEU A 193 1.52 17.02 -14.63
C LEU A 193 1.77 16.73 -16.12
N ALA A 194 2.44 15.62 -16.42
CA ALA A 194 2.70 15.22 -17.80
C ALA A 194 1.44 14.97 -18.63
N VAL A 195 0.39 14.42 -18.02
CA VAL A 195 -0.92 14.22 -18.66
C VAL A 195 -1.63 15.56 -18.85
N GLU A 196 -1.63 16.42 -17.83
CA GLU A 196 -2.27 17.75 -17.89
C GLU A 196 -1.66 18.63 -18.98
N GLU A 197 -0.35 18.59 -19.13
CA GLU A 197 0.41 19.44 -20.09
C GLU A 197 0.69 18.75 -21.44
N GLY A 198 0.25 17.49 -21.61
CA GLY A 198 0.49 16.75 -22.86
C GLY A 198 1.96 16.44 -23.14
N HIS A 199 2.81 16.34 -22.12
CA HIS A 199 4.25 16.13 -22.28
C HIS A 199 4.62 14.74 -22.80
N LEU A 200 3.75 13.75 -22.64
CA LEU A 200 3.98 12.38 -23.06
C LEU A 200 2.99 11.97 -24.15
N SER A 201 3.49 11.31 -25.18
CA SER A 201 2.67 10.72 -26.22
C SER A 201 1.81 9.57 -25.69
N PRO A 202 0.72 9.17 -26.35
CA PRO A 202 -0.08 8.01 -25.98
C PRO A 202 0.74 6.72 -25.82
N ALA A 203 1.74 6.50 -26.68
CA ALA A 203 2.62 5.34 -26.60
C ALA A 203 3.55 5.39 -25.38
N GLU A 204 4.08 6.57 -25.02
CA GLU A 204 4.88 6.75 -23.80
C GLU A 204 4.04 6.53 -22.55
N LEU A 205 2.82 7.05 -22.50
CA LEU A 205 1.87 6.85 -21.42
C LEU A 205 1.49 5.36 -21.27
N ALA A 206 1.24 4.65 -22.38
CA ALA A 206 0.95 3.22 -22.34
C ALA A 206 2.13 2.40 -21.78
N ARG A 207 3.35 2.72 -22.18
CA ARG A 207 4.56 2.11 -21.62
C ARG A 207 4.74 2.43 -20.14
N ALA A 208 4.43 3.65 -19.71
CA ALA A 208 4.45 4.05 -18.30
C ALA A 208 3.43 3.23 -17.49
N ALA A 209 2.18 3.13 -17.96
CA ALA A 209 1.13 2.32 -17.34
C ALA A 209 1.53 0.83 -17.22
N ALA A 210 2.24 0.31 -18.22
CA ALA A 210 2.66 -1.09 -18.22
C ALA A 210 3.80 -1.39 -17.22
N ARG A 211 4.69 -0.43 -16.97
CA ARG A 211 5.91 -0.62 -16.17
C ARG A 211 5.74 -0.26 -14.70
N ASP A 212 4.98 0.78 -14.38
CA ASP A 212 4.84 1.26 -13.01
C ASP A 212 4.10 0.24 -12.14
N THR A 213 4.50 0.16 -10.87
CA THR A 213 3.88 -0.71 -9.87
C THR A 213 2.70 -0.06 -9.16
N ASP A 214 2.56 1.25 -9.27
CA ASP A 214 1.50 2.01 -8.62
C ASP A 214 0.21 2.02 -9.46
N THR A 215 -0.87 1.52 -8.88
CA THR A 215 -2.16 1.37 -9.58
C THR A 215 -2.78 2.69 -10.01
N VAL A 216 -2.52 3.80 -9.31
CA VAL A 216 -3.02 5.13 -9.67
C VAL A 216 -2.32 5.63 -10.93
N ILE A 217 -1.00 5.40 -11.03
CA ILE A 217 -0.22 5.73 -12.24
C ILE A 217 -0.66 4.86 -13.40
N GLN A 218 -0.80 3.54 -13.17
CA GLN A 218 -1.29 2.61 -14.20
C GLN A 218 -2.61 3.07 -14.81
N SER A 219 -3.61 3.37 -13.97
CA SER A 219 -4.92 3.82 -14.46
C SER A 219 -4.83 5.16 -15.17
N ARG A 220 -4.22 6.17 -14.56
CA ARG A 220 -4.11 7.52 -15.13
C ARG A 220 -3.41 7.53 -16.50
N CYS A 221 -2.27 6.85 -16.59
CA CYS A 221 -1.51 6.79 -17.84
C CYS A 221 -2.22 5.96 -18.91
N ALA A 222 -2.89 4.85 -18.54
CA ALA A 222 -3.67 4.06 -19.48
C ALA A 222 -4.88 4.84 -20.03
N ASP A 223 -5.63 5.52 -19.14
CA ASP A 223 -6.78 6.33 -19.52
C ASP A 223 -6.37 7.48 -20.46
N ALA A 224 -5.28 8.17 -20.12
CA ALA A 224 -4.76 9.26 -20.95
C ALA A 224 -4.23 8.78 -22.30
N ALA A 225 -3.55 7.62 -22.35
CA ALA A 225 -3.10 7.00 -23.60
C ALA A 225 -4.28 6.67 -24.52
N LEU A 226 -5.34 6.08 -23.97
CA LEU A 226 -6.54 5.74 -24.73
C LEU A 226 -7.37 6.96 -25.13
N ALA A 227 -7.41 8.01 -24.32
CA ALA A 227 -8.03 9.28 -24.67
C ALA A 227 -7.28 9.96 -25.85
N GLY A 228 -5.95 9.94 -25.84
CA GLY A 228 -5.15 10.46 -26.94
C GLY A 228 -5.35 9.72 -28.26
N LEU A 229 -5.56 8.40 -28.23
CA LEU A 229 -5.98 7.65 -29.44
C LEU A 229 -7.37 8.09 -29.92
N ALA A 230 -8.33 8.23 -29.01
CA ALA A 230 -9.68 8.65 -29.36
C ALA A 230 -9.73 10.05 -30.01
N GLN A 231 -8.89 10.98 -29.54
CA GLN A 231 -8.78 12.33 -30.12
C GLN A 231 -8.19 12.32 -31.52
N ARG A 232 -7.19 11.47 -31.78
CA ARG A 232 -6.61 11.28 -33.13
C ARG A 232 -7.65 10.74 -34.11
N ASP A 233 -8.46 9.76 -33.69
CA ASP A 233 -9.56 9.21 -34.51
C ASP A 233 -10.58 10.32 -34.86
N ALA A 234 -10.98 11.12 -33.86
CA ALA A 234 -11.96 12.19 -34.02
C ALA A 234 -11.46 13.35 -34.92
N SER A 235 -10.15 13.64 -34.87
CA SER A 235 -9.56 14.71 -35.68
C SER A 235 -9.28 14.32 -37.14
N GLY A 236 -9.57 13.09 -37.55
CA GLY A 236 -9.35 12.59 -38.92
C GLY A 236 -7.87 12.45 -39.29
N GLN A 237 -6.94 12.70 -38.35
CA GLN A 237 -5.49 12.59 -38.60
C GLN A 237 -5.05 11.15 -38.94
N ALA A 238 -5.88 10.16 -38.62
CA ALA A 238 -5.66 8.77 -39.00
C ALA A 238 -5.92 8.50 -40.50
N GLY A 239 -6.61 9.41 -41.20
CA GLY A 239 -7.03 9.20 -42.58
C GLY A 239 -6.13 9.90 -43.65
N LEU A 240 -5.27 10.84 -43.27
CA LEU A 240 -4.47 11.63 -44.20
C LEU A 240 -3.00 11.22 -44.28
N ALA A 241 -2.49 10.40 -43.37
CA ALA A 241 -1.16 9.82 -43.48
C ALA A 241 -1.25 8.43 -44.11
N SER A 242 -1.03 8.42 -45.43
CA SER A 242 -0.68 7.24 -46.25
C SER A 242 -0.94 5.84 -45.63
N GLY A 243 -2.14 5.32 -45.85
CA GLY A 243 -2.40 3.89 -45.80
C GLY A 243 -2.86 3.34 -44.43
N ALA A 244 -3.78 2.37 -44.48
CA ALA A 244 -4.32 1.59 -43.38
C ALA A 244 -3.26 0.95 -42.44
N VAL A 245 -2.00 0.95 -42.82
CA VAL A 245 -0.85 0.41 -42.08
C VAL A 245 -0.44 1.38 -40.97
N ALA A 246 -0.28 2.67 -41.25
CA ALA A 246 0.16 3.66 -40.25
C ALA A 246 -0.85 3.85 -39.10
N GLY A 247 -2.15 3.71 -39.37
CA GLY A 247 -3.18 3.72 -38.33
C GLY A 247 -3.15 2.48 -37.43
N ARG A 248 -2.79 1.31 -37.97
CA ARG A 248 -2.63 0.07 -37.19
C ARG A 248 -1.43 0.15 -36.24
N ASP A 249 -0.29 0.65 -36.71
CA ASP A 249 0.94 0.76 -35.95
C ASP A 249 0.76 1.69 -34.73
N ALA A 250 0.04 2.82 -34.89
CA ALA A 250 -0.25 3.75 -33.80
C ALA A 250 -1.12 3.13 -32.70
N TYR A 251 -2.07 2.24 -33.06
CA TYR A 251 -2.85 1.48 -32.09
C TYR A 251 -1.99 0.42 -31.40
N ASP A 252 -1.11 -0.25 -32.12
CA ASP A 252 -0.26 -1.30 -31.58
C ASP A 252 0.74 -0.75 -30.58
N ASP A 253 1.30 0.43 -30.81
CA ASP A 253 2.21 1.14 -29.90
C ASP A 253 1.58 1.45 -28.52
N VAL A 254 0.24 1.53 -28.46
CA VAL A 254 -0.51 1.75 -27.21
C VAL A 254 -1.06 0.43 -26.66
N LEU A 255 -1.68 -0.40 -27.49
CA LEU A 255 -2.36 -1.61 -27.05
C LEU A 255 -1.39 -2.68 -26.56
N GLU A 256 -0.29 -2.95 -27.29
CA GLU A 256 0.61 -4.04 -26.93
C GLU A 256 1.27 -3.85 -25.55
N PRO A 257 1.79 -2.64 -25.19
CA PRO A 257 2.27 -2.39 -23.84
C PRO A 257 1.19 -2.61 -22.77
N LEU A 258 -0.06 -2.15 -23.02
CA LEU A 258 -1.15 -2.29 -22.06
C LEU A 258 -1.56 -3.76 -21.90
N LEU A 259 -1.73 -4.50 -22.99
CA LEU A 259 -2.14 -5.91 -22.97
C LEU A 259 -1.08 -6.80 -22.31
N GLY A 260 0.20 -6.49 -22.51
CA GLY A 260 1.34 -7.20 -21.88
C GLY A 260 1.68 -6.74 -20.46
N ALA A 261 0.99 -5.74 -19.90
CA ALA A 261 1.33 -5.14 -18.62
C ALA A 261 1.27 -6.14 -17.45
N ARG A 262 2.18 -5.99 -16.47
CA ARG A 262 2.13 -6.77 -15.22
C ARG A 262 0.92 -6.38 -14.36
N GLY A 263 0.54 -5.10 -14.37
CA GLY A 263 -0.57 -4.53 -13.64
C GLY A 263 -1.93 -4.91 -14.24
N ALA A 264 -2.87 -5.31 -13.41
CA ALA A 264 -4.20 -5.72 -13.87
C ALA A 264 -5.01 -4.55 -14.45
N GLN A 265 -4.82 -3.33 -13.91
CA GLN A 265 -5.55 -2.15 -14.37
C GLN A 265 -5.14 -1.77 -15.80
N ALA A 266 -3.84 -1.73 -16.08
CA ALA A 266 -3.34 -1.45 -17.42
C ALA A 266 -3.80 -2.52 -18.44
N ARG A 267 -3.75 -3.83 -18.06
CA ARG A 267 -4.28 -4.89 -18.94
C ARG A 267 -5.78 -4.75 -19.20
N ALA A 268 -6.56 -4.46 -18.17
CA ALA A 268 -8.00 -4.27 -18.28
C ALA A 268 -8.35 -3.10 -19.23
N ALA A 269 -7.62 -1.99 -19.13
CA ALA A 269 -7.75 -0.87 -20.03
C ALA A 269 -7.42 -1.26 -21.49
N GLY A 270 -6.30 -1.98 -21.71
CA GLY A 270 -5.94 -2.51 -23.03
C GLY A 270 -6.99 -3.45 -23.60
N VAL A 271 -7.50 -4.40 -22.81
CA VAL A 271 -8.56 -5.32 -23.23
C VAL A 271 -9.83 -4.58 -23.62
N THR A 272 -10.26 -3.59 -22.83
CA THR A 272 -11.45 -2.78 -23.14
C THR A 272 -11.27 -2.00 -24.45
N ALA A 273 -10.06 -1.51 -24.72
CA ALA A 273 -9.74 -0.76 -25.93
C ALA A 273 -9.73 -1.61 -27.21
N LEU A 274 -9.61 -2.94 -27.10
CA LEU A 274 -9.69 -3.86 -28.24
C LEU A 274 -11.00 -3.69 -29.05
N ARG A 275 -12.11 -3.35 -28.38
CA ARG A 275 -13.39 -3.09 -29.05
C ARG A 275 -13.30 -1.89 -30.00
N ARG A 276 -12.74 -0.79 -29.53
CA ARG A 276 -12.58 0.43 -30.34
C ARG A 276 -11.60 0.21 -31.49
N ALA A 277 -10.57 -0.60 -31.28
CA ALA A 277 -9.62 -0.98 -32.31
C ALA A 277 -10.15 -1.98 -33.34
N GLY A 278 -11.42 -2.43 -33.24
CA GLY A 278 -11.99 -3.44 -34.13
C GLY A 278 -11.38 -4.84 -33.94
N ARG A 279 -10.74 -5.11 -32.81
CA ARG A 279 -9.98 -6.35 -32.53
C ARG A 279 -10.59 -7.17 -31.38
N SER A 280 -11.93 -7.11 -31.23
CA SER A 280 -12.65 -7.74 -30.11
C SER A 280 -12.34 -9.23 -29.93
N GLY A 281 -12.07 -9.97 -31.00
CA GLY A 281 -11.71 -11.38 -30.93
C GLY A 281 -10.46 -11.68 -30.09
N ARG A 282 -9.48 -10.74 -30.02
CA ARG A 282 -8.30 -10.90 -29.17
C ARG A 282 -8.61 -10.96 -27.67
N ALA A 283 -9.78 -10.43 -27.25
CA ALA A 283 -10.20 -10.49 -25.86
C ALA A 283 -10.38 -11.92 -25.33
N ALA A 284 -10.62 -12.91 -26.21
CA ALA A 284 -10.71 -14.32 -25.83
C ALA A 284 -9.43 -14.82 -25.10
N GLY A 285 -8.25 -14.34 -25.50
CA GLY A 285 -6.99 -14.67 -24.85
C GLY A 285 -6.91 -14.20 -23.39
N PHE A 286 -7.76 -13.27 -22.95
CA PHE A 286 -7.79 -12.70 -21.60
C PHE A 286 -8.89 -13.27 -20.71
N LEU A 287 -9.75 -14.17 -21.22
CA LEU A 287 -10.76 -14.86 -20.41
C LEU A 287 -10.12 -15.70 -19.29
N GLY A 288 -8.92 -16.24 -19.52
CA GLY A 288 -8.15 -16.98 -18.51
C GLY A 288 -7.22 -16.13 -17.65
N ASP A 289 -7.28 -14.79 -17.69
CA ASP A 289 -6.38 -13.93 -16.93
C ASP A 289 -6.49 -14.17 -15.40
N ARG A 290 -5.37 -14.05 -14.72
CA ARG A 290 -5.30 -14.21 -13.25
C ARG A 290 -6.15 -13.19 -12.48
N ALA A 291 -6.38 -12.01 -13.05
CA ALA A 291 -7.10 -10.91 -12.43
C ALA A 291 -8.56 -10.86 -12.84
N ALA A 292 -9.48 -10.80 -11.89
CA ALA A 292 -10.92 -10.77 -12.12
C ALA A 292 -11.35 -9.59 -13.00
N VAL A 293 -10.78 -8.40 -12.80
CA VAL A 293 -11.10 -7.21 -13.59
C VAL A 293 -10.77 -7.40 -15.07
N VAL A 294 -9.64 -8.05 -15.40
CA VAL A 294 -9.25 -8.32 -16.79
C VAL A 294 -10.21 -9.31 -17.43
N ARG A 295 -10.56 -10.40 -16.72
CA ARG A 295 -11.58 -11.36 -17.20
C ARG A 295 -12.95 -10.69 -17.43
N ALA A 296 -13.35 -9.82 -16.49
CA ALA A 296 -14.62 -9.07 -16.63
C ALA A 296 -14.63 -8.18 -17.88
N CYS A 297 -13.53 -7.44 -18.14
CA CYS A 297 -13.37 -6.65 -19.36
C CYS A 297 -13.39 -7.54 -20.63
N ALA A 298 -12.71 -8.69 -20.59
CA ALA A 298 -12.69 -9.63 -21.72
C ALA A 298 -14.10 -10.17 -22.01
N ARG A 299 -14.85 -10.57 -20.99
CA ARG A 299 -16.25 -10.99 -21.13
C ARG A 299 -17.12 -9.88 -21.73
N TYR A 300 -16.94 -8.66 -21.24
CA TYR A 300 -17.69 -7.50 -21.76
C TYR A 300 -17.41 -7.28 -23.24
N VAL A 301 -16.13 -7.21 -23.63
CA VAL A 301 -15.74 -6.95 -25.03
C VAL A 301 -16.25 -8.04 -25.97
N LEU A 302 -16.15 -9.30 -25.58
CA LEU A 302 -16.62 -10.43 -26.38
C LEU A 302 -18.17 -10.44 -26.55
N ARG A 303 -18.91 -10.18 -25.47
CA ARG A 303 -20.38 -10.09 -25.53
C ARG A 303 -20.82 -8.97 -26.46
N GLN A 304 -20.18 -7.82 -26.44
CA GLN A 304 -20.45 -6.71 -27.34
C GLN A 304 -20.16 -7.04 -28.82
N ALA A 305 -19.33 -8.05 -29.05
CA ALA A 305 -19.02 -8.57 -30.40
C ALA A 305 -19.87 -9.82 -30.79
N GLY A 306 -20.90 -10.17 -29.98
CA GLY A 306 -21.74 -11.32 -30.22
C GLY A 306 -21.18 -12.67 -29.76
N GLY A 307 -20.06 -12.68 -29.04
CA GLY A 307 -19.48 -13.91 -28.52
C GLY A 307 -20.13 -14.38 -27.22
N ASP A 308 -19.98 -15.66 -26.89
CA ASP A 308 -20.42 -16.28 -25.64
C ASP A 308 -19.26 -16.70 -24.77
N PRO A 309 -18.84 -15.85 -23.82
CA PRO A 309 -17.77 -16.18 -22.87
C PRO A 309 -18.14 -17.34 -21.94
N LEU A 310 -19.40 -17.57 -21.62
CA LEU A 310 -19.79 -18.65 -20.73
C LEU A 310 -19.60 -20.01 -21.39
N ALA A 311 -20.02 -20.14 -22.66
CA ALA A 311 -19.76 -21.35 -23.45
C ALA A 311 -18.27 -21.65 -23.54
N TRP A 312 -17.43 -20.61 -23.74
CA TRP A 312 -15.97 -20.76 -23.74
C TRP A 312 -15.44 -21.31 -22.40
N TYR A 313 -15.91 -20.81 -21.25
CA TYR A 313 -15.50 -21.31 -19.94
C TYR A 313 -15.94 -22.75 -19.71
N ARG A 314 -17.18 -23.10 -20.07
CA ARG A 314 -17.72 -24.46 -19.94
C ARG A 314 -16.89 -25.45 -20.75
N GLU A 315 -16.63 -25.15 -22.02
CA GLU A 315 -15.80 -25.97 -22.89
C GLU A 315 -14.38 -26.18 -22.32
N ARG A 316 -13.73 -25.08 -21.90
CA ARG A 316 -12.37 -25.15 -21.33
C ARG A 316 -12.30 -25.94 -20.02
N CYS A 317 -13.26 -25.75 -19.13
CA CYS A 317 -13.32 -26.48 -17.86
C CYS A 317 -13.67 -27.96 -18.07
N ALA A 318 -14.54 -28.28 -19.02
CA ALA A 318 -14.87 -29.67 -19.38
C ALA A 318 -13.66 -30.41 -19.99
N ALA A 319 -12.87 -29.75 -20.83
CA ALA A 319 -11.66 -30.34 -21.43
C ALA A 319 -10.59 -30.66 -20.35
N GLY A 320 -10.49 -29.90 -19.28
CA GLY A 320 -9.72 -30.20 -18.06
C GLY A 320 -8.23 -30.49 -18.27
N GLY A 321 -7.65 -30.10 -19.41
CA GLY A 321 -6.27 -30.44 -19.76
C GLY A 321 -5.23 -29.74 -18.89
N PRO A 322 -3.95 -30.20 -18.89
CA PRO A 322 -2.88 -29.67 -18.02
C PRO A 322 -2.58 -28.19 -18.26
N ALA A 323 -2.95 -27.66 -19.42
CA ALA A 323 -2.80 -26.26 -19.79
C ALA A 323 -4.01 -25.37 -19.38
N LEU A 324 -4.98 -25.92 -18.63
CA LEU A 324 -6.13 -25.15 -18.15
C LEU A 324 -5.68 -24.00 -17.25
N PRO A 325 -5.91 -22.72 -17.65
CA PRO A 325 -5.57 -21.59 -16.78
C PRO A 325 -6.49 -21.58 -15.55
N ALA A 326 -5.94 -21.46 -14.36
CA ALA A 326 -6.74 -21.34 -13.13
C ALA A 326 -7.70 -20.14 -13.17
N GLY A 327 -7.38 -19.10 -13.96
CA GLY A 327 -8.26 -17.97 -14.23
C GLY A 327 -9.52 -18.36 -15.00
N ALA A 328 -9.48 -19.37 -15.87
CA ALA A 328 -10.67 -19.85 -16.57
C ALA A 328 -11.68 -20.48 -15.60
N VAL A 329 -11.19 -21.26 -14.63
CA VAL A 329 -12.03 -21.84 -13.57
C VAL A 329 -12.69 -20.75 -12.72
N SER A 330 -11.90 -19.70 -12.37
CA SER A 330 -12.48 -18.51 -11.69
C SER A 330 -13.52 -17.81 -12.57
N GLY A 331 -13.27 -17.71 -13.88
CA GLY A 331 -14.17 -17.07 -14.84
C GLY A 331 -15.51 -17.82 -14.96
N LEU A 332 -15.48 -19.15 -14.94
CA LEU A 332 -16.69 -19.97 -14.87
C LEU A 332 -17.50 -19.66 -13.59
N ALA A 333 -16.84 -19.64 -12.45
CA ALA A 333 -17.50 -19.32 -11.18
C ALA A 333 -18.08 -17.89 -11.10
N GLU A 334 -17.48 -16.94 -11.84
CA GLU A 334 -17.90 -15.51 -11.86
C GLU A 334 -19.14 -15.26 -12.73
N CYS A 335 -19.43 -16.11 -13.69
CA CYS A 335 -20.55 -15.88 -14.63
C CYS A 335 -21.34 -17.14 -14.94
N GLY A 336 -21.00 -18.29 -14.37
CA GLY A 336 -21.74 -19.54 -14.49
C GLY A 336 -22.91 -19.63 -13.52
N GLU A 337 -23.59 -20.76 -13.58
CA GLU A 337 -24.77 -21.07 -12.81
C GLU A 337 -24.51 -22.24 -11.86
N ARG A 338 -25.46 -22.52 -10.96
CA ARG A 338 -25.35 -23.64 -10.00
C ARG A 338 -25.20 -25.01 -10.73
N ALA A 339 -25.73 -25.14 -11.92
CA ALA A 339 -25.59 -26.33 -12.76
C ALA A 339 -24.11 -26.58 -13.18
N ASP A 340 -23.28 -25.53 -13.24
CA ASP A 340 -21.88 -25.65 -13.58
C ASP A 340 -21.01 -26.24 -12.44
N ALA A 341 -21.61 -26.48 -11.27
CA ALA A 341 -20.92 -27.05 -10.12
C ALA A 341 -20.30 -28.43 -10.41
N GLU A 342 -20.91 -29.26 -11.23
CA GLU A 342 -20.37 -30.58 -11.58
C GLU A 342 -19.04 -30.47 -12.34
N LEU A 343 -18.88 -29.47 -13.22
CA LEU A 343 -17.60 -29.17 -13.87
C LEU A 343 -16.54 -28.77 -12.83
N LEU A 344 -16.92 -27.94 -11.85
CA LEU A 344 -16.00 -27.54 -10.80
C LEU A 344 -15.62 -28.69 -9.88
N TRP A 345 -16.57 -29.59 -9.56
CA TRP A 345 -16.27 -30.79 -8.77
C TRP A 345 -15.27 -31.70 -9.48
N ALA A 346 -15.40 -31.93 -10.77
CA ALA A 346 -14.42 -32.68 -11.53
C ALA A 346 -13.01 -32.08 -11.45
N LEU A 347 -12.91 -30.76 -11.43
CA LEU A 347 -11.65 -30.03 -11.35
C LEU A 347 -11.03 -30.01 -9.93
N THR A 348 -11.71 -30.45 -8.90
CA THR A 348 -11.12 -30.58 -7.55
C THR A 348 -10.03 -31.68 -7.48
N SER A 349 -10.00 -32.59 -8.44
CA SER A 349 -8.97 -33.64 -8.59
C SER A 349 -7.90 -33.31 -9.64
N HIS A 350 -7.90 -32.09 -10.20
CA HIS A 350 -6.97 -31.71 -11.25
C HIS A 350 -5.51 -31.72 -10.80
N ALA A 351 -4.56 -32.10 -11.69
CA ALA A 351 -3.14 -32.20 -11.36
C ALA A 351 -2.54 -30.89 -10.86
N VAL A 352 -2.97 -29.74 -11.43
CA VAL A 352 -2.47 -28.40 -11.06
C VAL A 352 -3.19 -27.90 -9.82
N ALA A 353 -2.46 -27.72 -8.74
CA ALA A 353 -3.00 -27.27 -7.44
C ALA A 353 -3.79 -25.93 -7.50
N ALA A 354 -3.34 -24.99 -8.35
CA ALA A 354 -4.04 -23.72 -8.53
C ALA A 354 -5.42 -23.92 -9.16
N VAL A 355 -5.60 -24.86 -10.07
CA VAL A 355 -6.90 -25.23 -10.67
C VAL A 355 -7.80 -25.82 -9.60
N ARG A 356 -7.33 -26.80 -8.82
CA ARG A 356 -8.08 -27.39 -7.70
C ARG A 356 -8.57 -26.32 -6.72
N ALA A 357 -7.67 -25.42 -6.28
CA ALA A 357 -8.04 -24.36 -5.36
C ALA A 357 -9.10 -23.41 -5.93
N ARG A 358 -9.04 -23.10 -7.24
CA ARG A 358 -10.06 -22.26 -7.89
C ARG A 358 -11.37 -22.98 -8.10
N ALA A 359 -11.34 -24.28 -8.31
CA ALA A 359 -12.55 -25.11 -8.38
C ALA A 359 -13.31 -25.09 -7.03
N VAL A 360 -12.60 -25.30 -5.92
CA VAL A 360 -13.19 -25.24 -4.57
C VAL A 360 -13.73 -23.84 -4.27
N ALA A 361 -12.96 -22.79 -4.59
CA ALA A 361 -13.41 -21.40 -4.43
C ALA A 361 -14.64 -21.10 -5.30
N GLY A 362 -14.70 -21.68 -6.50
CA GLY A 362 -15.82 -21.55 -7.43
C GLY A 362 -17.09 -22.22 -6.90
N LEU A 363 -16.99 -23.45 -6.38
CA LEU A 363 -18.12 -24.14 -5.73
C LEU A 363 -18.73 -23.29 -4.61
N ARG A 364 -17.86 -22.71 -3.77
CA ARG A 364 -18.31 -21.79 -2.72
C ARG A 364 -18.99 -20.53 -3.28
N ALA A 365 -18.48 -19.97 -4.39
CA ALA A 365 -19.07 -18.80 -5.03
C ALA A 365 -20.45 -19.09 -5.65
N LEU A 366 -20.67 -20.32 -6.11
CA LEU A 366 -21.98 -20.80 -6.61
C LEU A 366 -22.92 -21.29 -5.50
N ASP A 367 -22.53 -21.13 -4.25
CA ASP A 367 -23.27 -21.61 -3.06
C ASP A 367 -23.57 -23.12 -3.14
N VAL A 368 -22.56 -23.91 -3.54
CA VAL A 368 -22.62 -25.37 -3.62
C VAL A 368 -21.60 -25.96 -2.65
N THR A 369 -22.10 -26.53 -1.55
CA THR A 369 -21.24 -27.15 -0.53
C THR A 369 -21.72 -28.58 -0.26
N ASP A 370 -20.91 -29.55 -0.66
CA ASP A 370 -21.00 -30.94 -0.18
C ASP A 370 -20.01 -31.11 0.96
N VAL A 371 -20.52 -31.24 2.19
CA VAL A 371 -19.71 -31.31 3.40
C VAL A 371 -18.77 -32.51 3.39
N ALA A 372 -19.21 -33.66 2.89
CA ALA A 372 -18.40 -34.87 2.84
C ALA A 372 -17.21 -34.71 1.89
N ARG A 373 -17.46 -34.29 0.66
CA ARG A 373 -16.41 -34.05 -0.36
C ARG A 373 -15.47 -32.91 0.07
N MET A 374 -15.97 -31.83 0.65
CA MET A 374 -15.13 -30.71 1.13
C MET A 374 -14.22 -31.12 2.31
N ARG A 375 -14.67 -32.05 3.16
CA ARG A 375 -13.84 -32.58 4.27
C ARG A 375 -12.61 -33.32 3.77
N GLU A 376 -12.72 -34.06 2.67
CA GLU A 376 -11.57 -34.77 2.07
C GLU A 376 -10.52 -33.79 1.58
N LEU A 377 -10.93 -32.64 1.03
CA LEU A 377 -10.05 -31.58 0.52
C LEU A 377 -9.28 -30.82 1.63
N LEU A 378 -9.64 -31.00 2.91
CA LEU A 378 -8.85 -30.47 4.04
C LEU A 378 -7.51 -31.21 4.22
N ASP A 379 -7.33 -32.36 3.60
CA ASP A 379 -6.08 -33.11 3.61
C ASP A 379 -5.31 -33.00 2.26
N ASP A 380 -5.72 -32.11 1.36
CA ASP A 380 -4.98 -31.85 0.09
C ASP A 380 -3.56 -31.37 0.38
N PRO A 381 -2.54 -31.85 -0.36
CA PRO A 381 -1.17 -31.41 -0.18
C PRO A 381 -0.96 -29.90 -0.44
N ALA A 382 -1.82 -29.27 -1.24
CA ALA A 382 -1.70 -27.87 -1.59
C ALA A 382 -2.40 -26.94 -0.57
N PRO A 383 -1.67 -26.00 0.09
CA PRO A 383 -2.23 -25.11 1.09
C PRO A 383 -3.41 -24.27 0.61
N GLY A 384 -3.43 -23.92 -0.69
CA GLY A 384 -4.52 -23.16 -1.30
C GLY A 384 -5.83 -23.93 -1.33
N VAL A 385 -5.80 -25.23 -1.61
CA VAL A 385 -7.00 -26.10 -1.63
C VAL A 385 -7.55 -26.27 -0.23
N VAL A 386 -6.69 -26.60 0.74
CA VAL A 386 -7.08 -26.75 2.16
C VAL A 386 -7.75 -25.48 2.69
N ARG A 387 -7.20 -24.31 2.34
CA ARG A 387 -7.77 -23.01 2.74
C ARG A 387 -9.16 -22.79 2.15
N GLU A 388 -9.33 -23.02 0.85
CA GLU A 388 -10.64 -22.80 0.20
C GLU A 388 -11.68 -23.82 0.69
N ALA A 389 -11.28 -25.07 0.92
CA ALA A 389 -12.16 -26.09 1.53
C ALA A 389 -12.61 -25.68 2.94
N ALA A 390 -11.70 -25.18 3.78
CA ALA A 390 -12.05 -24.69 5.10
C ALA A 390 -13.00 -23.47 5.02
N LEU A 391 -12.80 -22.56 4.10
CA LEU A 391 -13.69 -21.43 3.89
C LEU A 391 -15.08 -21.87 3.38
N ALA A 392 -15.16 -22.90 2.56
CA ALA A 392 -16.43 -23.47 2.10
C ALA A 392 -17.20 -24.18 3.23
N LEU A 393 -16.46 -24.81 4.18
CA LEU A 393 -17.04 -25.49 5.33
C LEU A 393 -17.39 -24.54 6.49
N LEU A 394 -16.92 -23.31 6.48
CA LEU A 394 -17.08 -22.37 7.59
C LEU A 394 -18.56 -22.13 7.99
N PRO A 395 -19.52 -21.97 7.05
CA PRO A 395 -20.93 -21.83 7.40
C PRO A 395 -21.50 -23.07 8.11
N CYS A 396 -20.94 -24.26 7.82
CA CYS A 396 -21.36 -25.55 8.39
C CYS A 396 -20.41 -26.03 9.50
N ALA A 397 -19.51 -25.18 9.99
CA ALA A 397 -18.45 -25.58 10.93
C ALA A 397 -19.00 -26.31 12.17
N ARG A 398 -20.10 -25.83 12.73
CA ARG A 398 -20.76 -26.43 13.92
C ARG A 398 -21.33 -27.84 13.69
N MET A 399 -21.49 -28.24 12.43
CA MET A 399 -21.95 -29.60 12.09
C MET A 399 -20.78 -30.59 11.97
N LEU A 400 -19.53 -30.09 11.97
CA LEU A 400 -18.34 -30.93 11.89
C LEU A 400 -18.01 -31.50 13.30
N ASP A 401 -17.60 -32.79 13.32
CA ASP A 401 -17.19 -33.44 14.54
C ASP A 401 -15.98 -32.75 15.20
N GLU A 402 -16.17 -32.28 16.44
CA GLU A 402 -15.13 -31.58 17.22
C GLU A 402 -13.87 -32.42 17.38
N ARG A 403 -14.01 -33.71 17.72
CA ARG A 403 -12.88 -34.61 17.99
C ARG A 403 -12.04 -34.80 16.71
N TRP A 404 -12.72 -34.92 15.58
CA TRP A 404 -12.06 -35.02 14.27
C TRP A 404 -11.27 -33.76 13.92
N LEU A 405 -11.80 -32.57 14.19
CA LEU A 405 -11.09 -31.31 14.01
C LEU A 405 -9.92 -31.14 14.99
N MET A 406 -10.14 -31.50 16.30
CA MET A 406 -9.10 -31.41 17.33
C MET A 406 -7.88 -32.29 16.99
N ARG A 407 -8.09 -33.51 16.46
CA ARG A 407 -6.97 -34.36 16.01
C ARG A 407 -6.13 -33.74 14.89
N ARG A 408 -6.68 -32.78 14.14
CA ARG A 408 -5.97 -32.05 13.08
C ARG A 408 -5.11 -30.90 13.61
N LEU A 409 -5.22 -30.56 14.87
CA LEU A 409 -4.36 -29.55 15.51
C LEU A 409 -2.98 -30.14 15.91
N ALA A 410 -2.83 -31.47 15.93
CA ALA A 410 -1.59 -32.12 16.32
C ALA A 410 -0.37 -31.59 15.54
N THR A 411 0.77 -31.46 16.22
CA THR A 411 1.99 -30.83 15.69
C THR A 411 2.58 -31.55 14.48
N GLU A 412 2.31 -32.83 14.34
CA GLU A 412 2.74 -33.70 13.23
C GLU A 412 1.97 -33.41 11.93
N ARG A 413 0.83 -32.73 12.02
CA ARG A 413 0.02 -32.39 10.87
C ARG A 413 0.62 -31.19 10.12
N PRO A 414 0.49 -31.17 8.78
CA PRO A 414 0.93 -30.00 7.98
C PRO A 414 0.29 -28.71 8.50
N ARG A 415 1.09 -27.65 8.50
CA ARG A 415 0.69 -26.34 9.00
C ARG A 415 -0.66 -25.86 8.45
N GLN A 416 -0.89 -26.03 7.13
CA GLN A 416 -2.15 -25.60 6.49
C GLN A 416 -3.37 -26.35 7.04
N VAL A 417 -3.21 -27.64 7.33
CA VAL A 417 -4.29 -28.45 7.95
C VAL A 417 -4.61 -27.94 9.34
N ARG A 418 -3.59 -27.69 10.16
CA ARG A 418 -3.72 -27.16 11.52
C ARG A 418 -4.40 -25.79 11.55
N VAL A 419 -3.97 -24.88 10.66
CA VAL A 419 -4.57 -23.53 10.53
C VAL A 419 -6.04 -23.62 10.15
N SER A 420 -6.39 -24.51 9.23
CA SER A 420 -7.76 -24.68 8.74
C SER A 420 -8.64 -25.35 9.79
N ALA A 421 -8.13 -26.36 10.51
CA ALA A 421 -8.83 -26.98 11.62
C ALA A 421 -9.11 -25.97 12.75
N PHE A 422 -8.12 -25.15 13.12
CA PHE A 422 -8.31 -24.08 14.10
C PHE A 422 -9.34 -23.05 13.66
N LEU A 423 -9.34 -22.66 12.37
CA LEU A 423 -10.35 -21.75 11.83
C LEU A 423 -11.77 -22.30 12.02
N LEU A 424 -11.99 -23.58 11.69
CA LEU A 424 -13.28 -24.24 11.83
C LEU A 424 -13.70 -24.41 13.29
N LEU A 425 -12.78 -24.87 14.18
CA LEU A 425 -13.03 -24.99 15.62
C LEU A 425 -13.35 -23.63 16.27
N ASN A 426 -12.68 -22.59 15.83
CA ASN A 426 -12.91 -21.23 16.33
C ASN A 426 -14.32 -20.70 15.97
N ALA A 427 -14.92 -21.21 14.90
CA ALA A 427 -16.27 -20.88 14.46
C ALA A 427 -17.36 -21.66 15.24
N HIS A 428 -17.01 -22.71 16.01
CA HIS A 428 -17.95 -23.37 16.89
C HIS A 428 -18.40 -22.48 18.07
N GLU A 429 -17.58 -21.51 18.47
CA GLU A 429 -17.78 -20.66 19.64
C GLU A 429 -17.76 -21.46 20.98
N GLY A 430 -18.26 -20.91 22.06
CA GLY A 430 -18.42 -21.57 23.35
C GLY A 430 -17.20 -22.34 23.84
N LEU A 431 -17.44 -23.51 24.38
CA LEU A 431 -16.40 -24.35 24.97
C LEU A 431 -15.45 -24.97 23.95
N VAL A 432 -15.95 -25.33 22.76
CA VAL A 432 -15.13 -25.89 21.67
C VAL A 432 -14.05 -24.93 21.23
N ARG A 433 -14.42 -23.66 21.05
CA ARG A 433 -13.48 -22.59 20.73
C ARG A 433 -12.40 -22.43 21.80
N LEU A 434 -12.79 -22.47 23.08
CA LEU A 434 -11.85 -22.33 24.20
C LEU A 434 -10.86 -23.50 24.24
N ARG A 435 -11.35 -24.76 24.12
CA ARG A 435 -10.51 -25.97 24.05
C ARG A 435 -9.46 -25.85 22.93
N ALA A 436 -9.90 -25.51 21.73
CA ALA A 436 -9.01 -25.39 20.57
C ALA A 436 -7.96 -24.27 20.76
N ALA A 437 -8.36 -23.14 21.32
CA ALA A 437 -7.44 -22.03 21.56
C ALA A 437 -6.42 -22.36 22.66
N VAL A 438 -6.83 -23.00 23.76
CA VAL A 438 -5.93 -23.41 24.84
C VAL A 438 -4.96 -24.51 24.36
N ALA A 439 -5.42 -25.45 23.50
CA ALA A 439 -4.56 -26.47 22.94
C ALA A 439 -3.38 -25.91 22.09
N LEU A 440 -3.53 -24.71 21.52
CA LEU A 440 -2.53 -24.04 20.67
C LEU A 440 -1.84 -22.85 21.34
N ILE A 441 -2.01 -22.63 22.63
CA ILE A 441 -1.54 -21.43 23.31
C ILE A 441 -0.01 -21.34 23.38
N ASP A 442 0.65 -22.48 23.42
CA ASP A 442 2.11 -22.65 23.42
C ASP A 442 2.61 -23.35 22.14
N ASP A 443 1.85 -23.24 21.07
CA ASP A 443 2.18 -23.88 19.81
C ASP A 443 3.53 -23.40 19.24
N PRO A 444 4.37 -24.26 18.63
CA PRO A 444 5.63 -23.88 18.04
C PRO A 444 5.48 -22.90 16.85
N ASP A 445 4.35 -22.94 16.13
CA ASP A 445 4.07 -21.95 15.07
C ASP A 445 3.61 -20.62 15.67
N ASP A 446 4.43 -19.57 15.52
CA ASP A 446 4.18 -18.24 16.07
C ASP A 446 2.82 -17.65 15.65
N ARG A 447 2.38 -17.92 14.43
CA ARG A 447 1.10 -17.37 13.93
C ARG A 447 -0.10 -18.13 14.50
N LEU A 448 0.01 -19.45 14.67
CA LEU A 448 -1.02 -20.24 15.35
C LEU A 448 -1.10 -19.83 16.81
N ARG A 449 0.04 -19.78 17.50
CA ARG A 449 0.15 -19.30 18.88
C ARG A 449 -0.47 -17.91 19.06
N TYR A 450 -0.13 -16.96 18.20
CA TYR A 450 -0.70 -15.61 18.25
C TYR A 450 -2.23 -15.63 18.07
N ARG A 451 -2.76 -16.38 17.10
CA ARG A 451 -4.21 -16.49 16.86
C ARG A 451 -4.93 -17.17 18.02
N ALA A 452 -4.33 -18.21 18.60
CA ALA A 452 -4.85 -18.90 19.77
C ALA A 452 -4.97 -17.95 20.95
N ARG A 453 -3.91 -17.18 21.24
CA ARG A 453 -3.89 -16.15 22.29
C ARG A 453 -4.97 -15.09 22.08
N GLN A 454 -5.10 -14.59 20.85
CA GLN A 454 -6.18 -13.65 20.50
C GLN A 454 -7.57 -14.26 20.69
N SER A 455 -7.74 -15.55 20.39
CA SER A 455 -9.01 -16.24 20.56
C SER A 455 -9.37 -16.37 22.03
N VAL A 456 -8.43 -16.73 22.91
CA VAL A 456 -8.61 -16.78 24.36
C VAL A 456 -8.96 -15.40 24.94
N GLN A 457 -8.21 -14.37 24.57
CA GLN A 457 -8.46 -13.01 25.04
C GLN A 457 -9.86 -12.51 24.69
N ARG A 458 -10.36 -12.86 23.51
CA ARG A 458 -11.69 -12.48 23.03
C ARG A 458 -12.79 -13.43 23.42
N TRP A 459 -12.45 -14.61 24.01
CA TRP A 459 -13.44 -15.58 24.34
C TRP A 459 -14.39 -15.06 25.46
N ARG A 460 -15.66 -15.37 25.30
CA ARG A 460 -16.70 -15.15 26.31
C ARG A 460 -17.60 -16.39 26.38
N PRO A 461 -18.14 -16.70 27.54
CA PRO A 461 -19.11 -17.80 27.65
C PRO A 461 -20.35 -17.46 26.81
N THR A 462 -20.76 -18.40 25.98
CA THR A 462 -22.01 -18.36 25.21
C THR A 462 -23.11 -19.15 25.97
N ALA A 463 -24.37 -19.04 25.54
CA ALA A 463 -25.49 -19.64 26.22
C ALA A 463 -25.41 -21.19 26.28
N ASP A 464 -24.68 -21.81 25.37
CA ASP A 464 -24.43 -23.25 25.30
C ASP A 464 -23.31 -23.75 26.23
N VAL A 465 -22.59 -22.84 26.89
CA VAL A 465 -21.57 -23.20 27.90
C VAL A 465 -22.28 -23.49 29.25
N PRO A 466 -22.16 -24.71 29.78
CA PRO A 466 -22.81 -25.05 31.07
C PRO A 466 -22.30 -24.13 32.19
N ARG A 467 -23.21 -23.49 32.90
CA ARG A 467 -22.87 -22.65 34.06
C ARG A 467 -22.15 -23.46 35.14
N GLY A 468 -21.07 -22.91 35.67
CA GLY A 468 -20.28 -23.57 36.71
C GLY A 468 -19.39 -24.69 36.18
N SER A 469 -19.15 -24.77 34.87
CA SER A 469 -18.31 -25.82 34.28
C SER A 469 -16.88 -25.78 34.84
N ALA A 470 -16.46 -26.85 35.52
CA ALA A 470 -15.10 -27.00 36.03
C ALA A 470 -14.07 -26.95 34.91
N GLU A 471 -14.38 -27.55 33.75
CA GLU A 471 -13.52 -27.56 32.57
C GLU A 471 -13.21 -26.13 32.05
N VAL A 472 -14.19 -25.24 32.03
CA VAL A 472 -13.96 -23.82 31.65
C VAL A 472 -12.98 -23.17 32.61
N GLY A 473 -13.12 -23.46 33.93
CA GLY A 473 -12.19 -22.96 34.95
C GLY A 473 -10.76 -23.41 34.70
N GLU A 474 -10.56 -24.72 34.50
CA GLU A 474 -9.25 -25.32 34.19
C GLU A 474 -8.61 -24.77 32.92
N LEU A 475 -9.40 -24.61 31.84
CA LEU A 475 -8.91 -24.05 30.57
C LEU A 475 -8.46 -22.61 30.72
N LEU A 476 -9.22 -21.78 31.46
CA LEU A 476 -8.84 -20.38 31.70
C LEU A 476 -7.59 -20.28 32.57
N ASP A 477 -7.42 -21.18 33.58
CA ASP A 477 -6.20 -21.21 34.39
C ASP A 477 -4.97 -21.66 33.60
N ARG A 478 -5.14 -22.64 32.73
CA ARG A 478 -4.07 -23.09 31.81
C ARG A 478 -3.63 -22.00 30.81
N ALA A 479 -4.55 -21.13 30.47
CA ALA A 479 -4.28 -20.10 29.46
C ALA A 479 -3.17 -19.09 29.86
N ARG A 480 -2.86 -18.88 31.15
CA ARG A 480 -1.78 -18.08 31.77
C ARG A 480 -1.45 -16.70 31.09
N LEU A 481 -2.30 -16.26 30.18
CA LEU A 481 -2.09 -15.08 29.33
C LEU A 481 -3.02 -13.95 29.69
N LEU A 482 -4.06 -14.24 30.42
CA LEU A 482 -5.02 -13.26 30.89
C LEU A 482 -4.51 -12.76 32.24
N ASP A 483 -4.63 -11.47 32.47
CA ASP A 483 -4.42 -10.93 33.82
C ASP A 483 -5.42 -11.55 34.80
N PRO A 484 -5.06 -11.61 36.09
CA PRO A 484 -5.91 -12.25 37.10
C PRO A 484 -7.35 -11.71 37.16
N TYR A 485 -7.52 -10.41 36.91
CA TYR A 485 -8.84 -9.78 36.90
C TYR A 485 -9.69 -10.30 35.73
N THR A 486 -9.10 -10.40 34.54
CA THR A 486 -9.80 -10.93 33.36
C THR A 486 -10.16 -12.40 33.54
N VAL A 487 -9.27 -13.23 34.10
CA VAL A 487 -9.59 -14.65 34.43
C VAL A 487 -10.76 -14.74 35.41
N HIS A 488 -10.68 -13.97 36.51
CA HIS A 488 -11.73 -13.92 37.53
C HIS A 488 -13.08 -13.52 36.92
N ARG A 489 -13.09 -12.45 36.12
CA ARG A 489 -14.29 -11.97 35.43
C ARG A 489 -14.87 -13.02 34.49
N ARG A 490 -14.02 -13.71 33.66
CA ARG A 490 -14.51 -14.77 32.75
C ARG A 490 -15.08 -15.96 33.48
N LYS A 491 -14.46 -16.37 34.58
CA LYS A 491 -14.97 -17.41 35.44
C LYS A 491 -16.33 -17.02 36.05
N TRP A 492 -16.45 -15.80 36.55
CA TRP A 492 -17.70 -15.28 37.08
C TRP A 492 -18.80 -15.22 35.99
N GLU A 493 -18.46 -14.69 34.77
CA GLU A 493 -19.37 -14.68 33.61
C GLU A 493 -19.84 -16.10 33.26
N ALA A 494 -19.00 -17.11 33.42
CA ALA A 494 -19.32 -18.53 33.23
C ALA A 494 -20.04 -19.17 34.40
N GLY A 495 -20.36 -18.44 35.48
CA GLY A 495 -21.05 -18.94 36.67
C GLY A 495 -20.18 -19.80 37.58
N ILE A 496 -18.86 -19.72 37.48
CA ILE A 496 -17.91 -20.43 38.36
C ILE A 496 -17.69 -19.57 39.61
N LYS A 497 -17.87 -20.19 40.79
CA LYS A 497 -17.52 -19.52 42.05
C LYS A 497 -16.00 -19.38 42.13
N VAL A 498 -15.51 -18.18 42.25
CA VAL A 498 -14.09 -17.82 42.31
C VAL A 498 -13.73 -17.38 43.72
#